data_acde87a1258b924d92b6dfa28ecaa66e
#
_entry.id   acde87a1258b924d92b6dfa28ecaa66e
#
_cell.length_a   1.000
_cell.length_b   1.000
_cell.length_c   1.000
_cell.angle_alpha   90.00
_cell.angle_beta   90.00
_cell.angle_gamma   90.00
#
_symmetry.space_group_name_H-M   'P 1'
#
loop_
_entity.id
_entity.type
_entity.pdbx_description
1 polymer ?
#
loop_
_entity_poly.entity_id
_entity_poly.type
_entity_poly.pdbx_seq_one_letter_code
_entity_poly.pdbx_strand_id
1 'polypeptide(L)'
;MSICCANSRVGTMMTDFTMQDIANNCDVFYIGGTKCGMLFGEAAVILNPAIKEDFIPLMKQCGSVLAKGRLLGIQFEAMFTNGLYYRICKQGIDTAMQIKAVLKECGFEFLTDSPTNQQFIIITKEMYEKINSHFKLGLYENLPDGRVAARICTSWSTSQDAVDKLCKFIKEL
;
A
#
# COMPACT_ATOMS: atom_id res chain seq x y z
N MET A 1 -2.07 8.49 13.17
CA MET A 1 -2.09 8.32 11.69
C MET A 1 -1.30 7.08 11.32
N SER A 2 -1.77 6.23 10.42
CA SER A 2 -1.05 5.03 9.96
C SER A 2 -0.40 5.29 8.61
N ILE A 3 0.89 5.02 8.51
CA ILE A 3 1.65 5.12 7.27
C ILE A 3 1.96 3.69 6.82
N CYS A 4 1.31 3.27 5.75
CA CYS A 4 1.60 2.01 5.09
C CYS A 4 1.98 2.32 3.65
N CYS A 5 3.06 1.79 3.13
CA CYS A 5 3.48 2.08 1.75
C CYS A 5 2.44 1.63 0.71
N ALA A 6 1.58 0.67 1.06
CA ALA A 6 0.47 0.27 0.20
C ALA A 6 -0.59 1.38 0.02
N ASN A 7 -0.71 2.31 0.97
CA ASN A 7 -1.75 3.34 0.96
C ASN A 7 -1.21 4.77 1.11
N SER A 8 0.10 4.95 1.18
CA SER A 8 0.70 6.23 1.50
C SER A 8 1.66 6.68 0.42
N ARG A 9 1.35 7.82 -0.17
CA ARG A 9 2.26 8.54 -1.05
C ARG A 9 3.60 8.82 -0.37
N VAL A 10 3.63 8.93 0.97
CA VAL A 10 4.82 9.24 1.78
C VAL A 10 5.91 8.18 1.65
N GLY A 11 5.54 6.91 1.53
CA GLY A 11 6.50 5.83 1.36
C GLY A 11 7.24 5.86 0.02
N THR A 12 6.81 6.67 -0.93
CA THR A 12 7.25 6.57 -2.34
C THR A 12 7.92 7.82 -2.90
N MET A 13 8.08 8.86 -2.10
CA MET A 13 8.58 10.16 -2.60
C MET A 13 7.71 10.78 -3.74
N MET A 14 6.45 10.32 -3.87
CA MET A 14 5.50 10.83 -4.86
C MET A 14 4.53 11.86 -4.25
N THR A 15 4.90 12.43 -3.13
CA THR A 15 4.18 13.50 -2.44
C THR A 15 5.06 14.71 -2.30
N ASP A 16 4.41 15.83 -2.08
CA ASP A 16 5.00 17.11 -1.71
C ASP A 16 5.39 17.21 -0.23
N PHE A 17 5.20 16.13 0.56
CA PHE A 17 5.55 16.08 1.97
C PHE A 17 6.44 14.87 2.30
N THR A 18 7.30 15.04 3.30
CA THR A 18 8.29 14.09 3.77
C THR A 18 7.85 13.40 5.08
N MET A 19 8.61 12.37 5.51
CA MET A 19 8.43 11.79 6.85
C MET A 19 8.65 12.85 7.96
N GLN A 20 9.49 13.85 7.72
CA GLN A 20 9.70 14.94 8.67
C GLN A 20 8.46 15.83 8.78
N ASP A 21 7.77 16.09 7.67
CA ASP A 21 6.52 16.87 7.69
C ASP A 21 5.44 16.14 8.48
N ILE A 22 5.37 14.81 8.38
CA ILE A 22 4.47 14.01 9.22
C ILE A 22 4.86 14.12 10.68
N ALA A 23 6.16 13.98 10.98
CA ALA A 23 6.67 14.07 12.34
C ALA A 23 6.39 15.44 12.97
N ASN A 24 6.44 16.51 12.19
CA ASN A 24 6.16 17.87 12.66
C ASN A 24 4.65 18.14 12.92
N ASN A 25 3.75 17.30 12.37
CA ASN A 25 2.30 17.51 12.43
C ASN A 25 1.52 16.41 13.15
N CYS A 26 2.21 15.43 13.76
CA CYS A 26 1.57 14.31 14.46
C CYS A 26 2.24 14.05 15.80
N ASP A 27 1.43 13.82 16.84
CA ASP A 27 1.92 13.33 18.14
C ASP A 27 2.39 11.88 18.06
N VAL A 28 1.67 11.06 17.28
CA VAL A 28 1.95 9.63 17.08
C VAL A 28 1.58 9.23 15.65
N PHE A 29 2.43 8.41 15.03
CA PHE A 29 2.09 7.73 13.78
C PHE A 29 2.70 6.33 13.71
N TYR A 30 2.17 5.49 12.84
CA TYR A 30 2.63 4.12 12.63
C TYR A 30 3.23 3.95 11.24
N ILE A 31 4.32 3.18 11.16
CA ILE A 31 4.93 2.78 9.90
C ILE A 31 4.70 1.29 9.72
N GLY A 32 3.91 0.91 8.71
CA GLY A 32 3.64 -0.50 8.39
C GLY A 32 4.81 -1.14 7.67
N GLY A 33 5.07 -2.41 7.97
CA GLY A 33 6.14 -3.19 7.38
C GLY A 33 5.67 -4.32 6.48
N THR A 34 4.56 -4.97 6.80
CA THR A 34 4.10 -6.21 6.13
C THR A 34 3.75 -6.04 4.65
N LYS A 35 3.28 -4.86 4.23
CA LYS A 35 2.98 -4.55 2.81
C LYS A 35 4.20 -4.08 2.03
N CYS A 36 5.36 -3.99 2.70
CA CYS A 36 6.60 -3.44 2.18
C CYS A 36 7.74 -4.48 2.14
N GLY A 37 7.41 -5.76 2.21
CA GLY A 37 8.40 -6.85 2.17
C GLY A 37 8.91 -7.31 3.52
N MET A 38 8.46 -6.73 4.63
CA MET A 38 8.75 -7.26 5.96
C MET A 38 7.88 -8.48 6.26
N LEU A 39 8.38 -9.39 7.08
CA LEU A 39 7.65 -10.59 7.49
C LEU A 39 6.46 -10.25 8.38
N PHE A 40 6.66 -9.33 9.33
CA PHE A 40 5.65 -8.87 10.28
C PHE A 40 6.10 -7.58 10.97
N GLY A 41 5.15 -6.91 11.62
CA GLY A 41 5.41 -5.79 12.52
C GLY A 41 5.06 -4.43 11.95
N GLU A 42 4.88 -3.51 12.90
CA GLU A 42 4.70 -2.09 12.68
C GLU A 42 5.59 -1.31 13.65
N ALA A 43 6.07 -0.16 13.23
CA ALA A 43 6.78 0.77 14.10
C ALA A 43 5.83 1.89 14.53
N ALA A 44 5.69 2.10 15.83
CA ALA A 44 5.04 3.28 16.39
C ALA A 44 6.10 4.37 16.62
N VAL A 45 5.90 5.52 16.02
CA VAL A 45 6.74 6.72 16.23
C VAL A 45 5.97 7.67 17.14
N ILE A 46 6.51 7.91 18.33
CA ILE A 46 5.89 8.73 19.37
C ILE A 46 6.76 9.98 19.56
N LEU A 47 6.20 11.13 19.24
CA LEU A 47 6.89 12.43 19.28
C LEU A 47 6.49 13.25 20.49
N ASN A 48 5.24 13.12 20.95
CA ASN A 48 4.74 13.83 22.11
C ASN A 48 5.34 13.25 23.41
N PRO A 49 6.12 14.04 24.18
CA PRO A 49 6.76 13.57 25.42
C PRO A 49 5.74 13.02 26.45
N ALA A 50 4.57 13.62 26.55
CA ALA A 50 3.54 13.22 27.51
C ALA A 50 2.98 11.81 27.23
N ILE A 51 2.98 11.38 25.96
CA ILE A 51 2.59 10.02 25.57
C ILE A 51 3.76 9.05 25.73
N LYS A 52 4.98 9.51 25.48
CA LYS A 52 6.19 8.69 25.48
C LYS A 52 6.59 8.22 26.85
N GLU A 53 6.39 9.03 27.88
CA GLU A 53 6.88 8.81 29.25
C GLU A 53 6.40 7.45 29.81
N ASP A 54 5.11 7.14 29.69
CA ASP A 54 4.52 5.91 30.23
C ASP A 54 4.30 4.81 29.18
N PHE A 55 4.70 5.02 27.93
CA PHE A 55 4.36 4.11 26.84
C PHE A 55 4.90 2.69 27.05
N ILE A 56 6.18 2.53 27.44
CA ILE A 56 6.79 1.20 27.68
C ILE A 56 6.21 0.48 28.89
N PRO A 57 6.01 1.14 30.05
CA PRO A 57 5.27 0.56 31.16
C PRO A 57 3.87 0.07 30.76
N LEU A 58 3.10 0.88 30.05
CA LEU A 58 1.76 0.51 29.57
C LEU A 58 1.78 -0.67 28.59
N MET A 59 2.73 -0.70 27.67
CA MET A 59 2.92 -1.86 26.78
C MET A 59 3.16 -3.15 27.56
N LYS A 60 4.00 -3.10 28.59
CA LYS A 60 4.27 -4.26 29.45
C LYS A 60 3.02 -4.69 30.21
N GLN A 61 2.29 -3.75 30.77
CA GLN A 61 1.05 -4.00 31.50
C GLN A 61 -0.01 -4.66 30.60
N CYS A 62 -0.09 -4.26 29.34
CA CYS A 62 -1.00 -4.85 28.35
C CYS A 62 -0.47 -6.15 27.73
N GLY A 63 0.68 -6.68 28.17
CA GLY A 63 1.28 -7.89 27.58
C GLY A 63 1.77 -7.71 26.13
N SER A 64 1.96 -6.47 25.68
CA SER A 64 2.28 -6.15 24.28
C SER A 64 3.78 -6.09 23.98
N VAL A 65 4.64 -6.46 24.91
CA VAL A 65 6.10 -6.46 24.71
C VAL A 65 6.57 -7.84 24.27
N LEU A 66 7.04 -7.92 23.03
CA LEU A 66 7.65 -9.14 22.49
C LEU A 66 9.01 -9.39 23.15
N ALA A 67 9.20 -10.56 23.75
CA ALA A 67 10.45 -10.94 24.46
C ALA A 67 11.71 -10.88 23.55
N LYS A 68 11.53 -11.05 22.25
CA LYS A 68 12.57 -10.97 21.22
C LYS A 68 12.29 -9.82 20.23
N GLY A 69 11.94 -8.64 20.73
CA GLY A 69 11.60 -7.44 19.94
C GLY A 69 12.65 -7.03 18.92
N ARG A 70 13.92 -7.42 19.11
CA ARG A 70 14.98 -7.21 18.11
C ARG A 70 14.65 -7.79 16.73
N LEU A 71 13.81 -8.85 16.65
CA LEU A 71 13.36 -9.43 15.37
C LEU A 71 12.53 -8.43 14.57
N LEU A 72 11.77 -7.57 15.24
CA LEU A 72 11.08 -6.45 14.61
C LEU A 72 12.07 -5.35 14.24
N GLY A 73 12.92 -4.95 15.17
CA GLY A 73 13.89 -3.86 14.98
C GLY A 73 14.85 -4.09 13.82
N ILE A 74 15.39 -5.30 13.67
CA ILE A 74 16.30 -5.66 12.56
C ILE A 74 15.60 -5.51 11.19
N GLN A 75 14.32 -5.85 11.09
CA GLN A 75 13.57 -5.69 9.83
C GLN A 75 13.45 -4.19 9.47
N PHE A 76 13.11 -3.34 10.45
CA PHE A 76 13.03 -1.90 10.23
C PHE A 76 14.40 -1.30 9.92
N GLU A 77 15.45 -1.71 10.62
CA GLU A 77 16.82 -1.28 10.34
C GLU A 77 17.22 -1.62 8.90
N ALA A 78 17.02 -2.87 8.46
CA ALA A 78 17.30 -3.28 7.09
C ALA A 78 16.51 -2.48 6.06
N MET A 79 15.22 -2.26 6.30
CA MET A 79 14.35 -1.53 5.37
C MET A 79 14.69 -0.04 5.26
N PHE A 80 15.08 0.60 6.35
CA PHE A 80 15.45 2.03 6.32
C PHE A 80 16.93 2.26 5.95
N THR A 81 17.77 1.22 6.01
CA THR A 81 19.15 1.31 5.55
C THR A 81 19.18 1.56 4.03
N ASN A 82 19.96 2.57 3.62
CA ASN A 82 20.10 2.98 2.22
C ASN A 82 18.77 3.24 1.47
N GLY A 83 17.73 3.59 2.21
CA GLY A 83 16.42 3.93 1.63
C GLY A 83 15.68 2.78 0.93
N LEU A 84 15.94 1.53 1.32
CA LEU A 84 15.31 0.34 0.71
C LEU A 84 13.78 0.40 0.82
N TYR A 85 13.24 0.84 1.98
CA TYR A 85 11.80 1.02 2.18
C TYR A 85 11.14 1.84 1.06
N TYR A 86 11.73 2.98 0.75
CA TYR A 86 11.20 3.88 -0.28
C TYR A 86 11.27 3.29 -1.69
N ARG A 87 12.38 2.60 -2.01
CA ARG A 87 12.52 1.95 -3.34
C ARG A 87 11.50 0.85 -3.55
N ILE A 88 11.28 0.01 -2.54
CA ILE A 88 10.29 -1.09 -2.58
C ILE A 88 8.88 -0.52 -2.72
N CYS A 89 8.55 0.52 -1.95
CA CYS A 89 7.24 1.17 -2.05
C CYS A 89 7.03 1.82 -3.41
N LYS A 90 8.05 2.46 -3.95
CA LYS A 90 7.99 3.11 -5.27
C LYS A 90 7.69 2.10 -6.37
N GLN A 91 8.32 0.93 -6.37
CA GLN A 91 8.05 -0.12 -7.35
C GLN A 91 6.57 -0.51 -7.39
N GLY A 92 5.93 -0.67 -6.22
CA GLY A 92 4.51 -1.00 -6.15
C GLY A 92 3.62 0.09 -6.78
N ILE A 93 3.97 1.36 -6.64
CA ILE A 93 3.21 2.46 -7.26
C ILE A 93 3.52 2.59 -8.75
N ASP A 94 4.78 2.50 -9.15
CA ASP A 94 5.16 2.61 -10.57
C ASP A 94 4.43 1.54 -11.42
N THR A 95 4.35 0.30 -10.92
CA THR A 95 3.59 -0.77 -11.58
C THR A 95 2.09 -0.49 -11.62
N ALA A 96 1.52 0.09 -10.56
CA ALA A 96 0.11 0.50 -10.56
C ALA A 96 -0.17 1.60 -11.58
N MET A 97 0.75 2.59 -11.72
CA MET A 97 0.60 3.68 -12.70
C MET A 97 0.71 3.17 -14.15
N GLN A 98 1.55 2.16 -14.42
CA GLN A 98 1.60 1.51 -15.73
C GLN A 98 0.25 0.85 -16.08
N ILE A 99 -0.31 0.07 -15.16
CA ILE A 99 -1.63 -0.55 -15.35
C ILE A 99 -2.71 0.52 -15.53
N LYS A 100 -2.69 1.58 -14.72
CA LYS A 100 -3.63 2.70 -14.81
C LYS A 100 -3.59 3.40 -16.17
N ALA A 101 -2.41 3.61 -16.71
CA ALA A 101 -2.25 4.23 -18.03
C ALA A 101 -2.93 3.39 -19.12
N VAL A 102 -2.70 2.07 -19.12
CA VAL A 102 -3.33 1.15 -20.10
C VAL A 102 -4.84 1.11 -19.93
N LEU A 103 -5.35 1.06 -18.69
CA LEU A 103 -6.79 1.11 -18.43
C LEU A 103 -7.42 2.40 -18.96
N LYS A 104 -6.75 3.55 -18.80
CA LYS A 104 -7.21 4.84 -19.36
C LYS A 104 -7.20 4.82 -20.89
N GLU A 105 -6.15 4.30 -21.50
CA GLU A 105 -6.05 4.14 -22.97
C GLU A 105 -7.19 3.28 -23.54
N CYS A 106 -7.59 2.23 -22.81
CA CYS A 106 -8.69 1.34 -23.19
C CYS A 106 -10.08 1.86 -22.78
N GLY A 107 -10.20 3.06 -22.23
CA GLY A 107 -11.47 3.71 -21.93
C GLY A 107 -12.17 3.19 -20.67
N PHE A 108 -11.46 2.53 -19.77
CA PHE A 108 -12.05 2.09 -18.49
C PHE A 108 -12.45 3.28 -17.61
N GLU A 109 -13.63 3.18 -17.01
CA GLU A 109 -14.12 4.13 -16.01
C GLU A 109 -13.45 3.85 -14.66
N PHE A 110 -13.06 4.92 -13.94
CA PHE A 110 -12.47 4.82 -12.62
C PHE A 110 -13.41 5.34 -11.54
N LEU A 111 -13.54 4.60 -10.45
CA LEU A 111 -14.26 5.05 -9.26
C LEU A 111 -13.60 6.30 -8.64
N THR A 112 -12.28 6.33 -8.67
CA THR A 112 -11.47 7.45 -8.17
C THR A 112 -10.14 7.52 -8.90
N ASP A 113 -9.58 8.70 -9.07
CA ASP A 113 -8.25 8.90 -9.65
C ASP A 113 -7.14 8.62 -8.62
N SER A 114 -7.01 7.36 -8.20
CA SER A 114 -6.06 6.95 -7.17
C SER A 114 -4.61 7.14 -7.64
N PRO A 115 -3.78 7.82 -6.83
CA PRO A 115 -2.34 7.94 -7.06
C PRO A 115 -1.52 6.86 -6.33
N THR A 116 -2.19 5.85 -5.77
CA THR A 116 -1.58 4.80 -4.95
C THR A 116 -1.38 3.51 -5.73
N ASN A 117 -0.86 2.49 -5.07
CA ASN A 117 -0.75 1.13 -5.60
C ASN A 117 -2.10 0.41 -5.74
N GLN A 118 -3.21 1.05 -5.43
CA GLN A 118 -4.56 0.51 -5.59
C GLN A 118 -5.31 1.32 -6.64
N GLN A 119 -5.78 0.65 -7.68
CA GLN A 119 -6.61 1.23 -8.73
C GLN A 119 -8.00 0.66 -8.65
N PHE A 120 -9.02 1.51 -8.81
CA PHE A 120 -10.42 1.13 -8.68
C PHE A 120 -11.12 1.44 -10.00
N ILE A 121 -11.56 0.39 -10.70
CA ILE A 121 -12.25 0.50 -11.99
C ILE A 121 -13.70 0.09 -11.86
N ILE A 122 -14.58 0.73 -12.64
CA ILE A 122 -16.00 0.38 -12.73
C ILE A 122 -16.21 -0.43 -14.00
N ILE A 123 -16.70 -1.66 -13.84
CA ILE A 123 -16.90 -2.61 -14.94
C ILE A 123 -18.21 -3.39 -14.76
N THR A 124 -18.68 -4.05 -15.81
CA THR A 124 -19.79 -4.97 -15.71
C THR A 124 -19.40 -6.24 -14.96
N LYS A 125 -20.39 -6.99 -14.45
CA LYS A 125 -20.12 -8.27 -13.77
C LYS A 125 -19.46 -9.28 -14.70
N GLU A 126 -19.88 -9.34 -15.95
CA GLU A 126 -19.31 -10.23 -16.97
C GLU A 126 -17.83 -9.88 -17.22
N MET A 127 -17.51 -8.60 -17.34
CA MET A 127 -16.14 -8.14 -17.49
C MET A 127 -15.30 -8.47 -16.25
N TYR A 128 -15.85 -8.27 -15.05
CA TYR A 128 -15.19 -8.64 -13.79
C TYR A 128 -14.86 -10.14 -13.77
N GLU A 129 -15.81 -11.02 -14.09
CA GLU A 129 -15.60 -12.46 -14.13
C GLU A 129 -14.57 -12.86 -15.17
N LYS A 130 -14.64 -12.26 -16.38
CA LYS A 130 -13.69 -12.49 -17.46
C LYS A 130 -12.25 -12.14 -17.03
N ILE A 131 -12.03 -10.98 -16.43
CA ILE A 131 -10.69 -10.60 -15.95
C ILE A 131 -10.28 -11.46 -14.77
N ASN A 132 -11.18 -11.68 -13.78
CA ASN A 132 -10.89 -12.40 -12.55
C ASN A 132 -10.58 -13.89 -12.76
N SER A 133 -11.01 -14.47 -13.89
CA SER A 133 -10.63 -15.85 -14.26
C SER A 133 -9.15 -16.00 -14.61
N HIS A 134 -8.47 -14.92 -15.02
CA HIS A 134 -7.06 -14.90 -15.39
C HIS A 134 -6.19 -14.17 -14.36
N PHE A 135 -6.71 -13.06 -13.81
CA PHE A 135 -6.03 -12.19 -12.86
C PHE A 135 -6.93 -11.94 -11.65
N LYS A 136 -6.42 -12.16 -10.45
CA LYS A 136 -7.21 -11.97 -9.22
C LYS A 136 -7.47 -10.50 -8.94
N LEU A 137 -8.72 -10.07 -9.19
CA LEU A 137 -9.22 -8.77 -8.80
C LEU A 137 -9.90 -8.81 -7.44
N GLY A 138 -9.76 -7.74 -6.65
CA GLY A 138 -10.60 -7.57 -5.47
C GLY A 138 -11.97 -6.99 -5.86
N LEU A 139 -13.06 -7.62 -5.47
CA LEU A 139 -14.37 -6.98 -5.50
C LEU A 139 -14.38 -5.91 -4.40
N TYR A 140 -14.55 -4.65 -4.78
CA TYR A 140 -14.58 -3.54 -3.83
C TYR A 140 -16.02 -3.22 -3.41
N GLU A 141 -16.92 -3.03 -4.40
CA GLU A 141 -18.31 -2.66 -4.16
C GLU A 141 -19.21 -3.10 -5.31
N ASN A 142 -20.48 -3.46 -5.00
CA ASN A 142 -21.53 -3.59 -5.99
C ASN A 142 -22.25 -2.25 -6.15
N LEU A 143 -22.32 -1.73 -7.37
CA LEU A 143 -22.91 -0.43 -7.64
C LEU A 143 -24.44 -0.56 -7.86
N PRO A 144 -25.22 0.51 -7.58
CA PRO A 144 -26.68 0.49 -7.73
C PRO A 144 -27.15 0.24 -9.16
N ASP A 145 -26.34 0.54 -10.17
CA ASP A 145 -26.64 0.33 -11.59
C ASP A 145 -26.35 -1.09 -12.09
N GLY A 146 -25.96 -2.01 -11.17
CA GLY A 146 -25.66 -3.39 -11.46
C GLY A 146 -24.22 -3.67 -11.89
N ARG A 147 -23.40 -2.62 -12.07
CA ARG A 147 -21.96 -2.77 -12.30
C ARG A 147 -21.21 -3.04 -10.97
N VAL A 148 -19.93 -3.24 -11.06
CA VAL A 148 -19.06 -3.47 -9.90
C VAL A 148 -17.87 -2.53 -9.93
N ALA A 149 -17.45 -2.08 -8.76
CA ALA A 149 -16.15 -1.47 -8.57
C ALA A 149 -15.15 -2.58 -8.24
N ALA A 150 -14.19 -2.81 -9.12
CA ALA A 150 -13.12 -3.79 -8.96
C ALA A 150 -11.82 -3.11 -8.56
N ARG A 151 -11.06 -3.74 -7.67
CA ARG A 151 -9.81 -3.23 -7.17
C ARG A 151 -8.63 -4.04 -7.72
N ILE A 152 -7.69 -3.35 -8.35
CA ILE A 152 -6.39 -3.87 -8.74
C ILE A 152 -5.36 -3.37 -7.73
N CYS A 153 -4.61 -4.28 -7.11
CA CYS A 153 -3.57 -3.95 -6.14
C CYS A 153 -2.22 -4.45 -6.62
N THR A 154 -1.23 -3.59 -6.60
CA THR A 154 0.17 -3.95 -6.78
C THR A 154 0.93 -3.87 -5.46
N SER A 155 2.08 -4.49 -5.40
CA SER A 155 2.92 -4.51 -4.22
C SER A 155 4.40 -4.60 -4.62
N TRP A 156 5.27 -4.65 -3.62
CA TRP A 156 6.69 -4.89 -3.80
C TRP A 156 6.99 -6.20 -4.57
N SER A 157 6.12 -7.19 -4.48
CA SER A 157 6.29 -8.49 -5.12
C SER A 157 5.64 -8.59 -6.51
N THR A 158 4.99 -7.54 -6.98
CA THR A 158 4.39 -7.51 -8.33
C THR A 158 5.49 -7.43 -9.38
N SER A 159 5.66 -8.50 -10.15
CA SER A 159 6.68 -8.57 -11.20
C SER A 159 6.26 -7.80 -12.44
N GLN A 160 7.24 -7.28 -13.20
CA GLN A 160 6.97 -6.62 -14.48
C GLN A 160 6.28 -7.55 -15.46
N ASP A 161 6.66 -8.83 -15.53
CA ASP A 161 6.00 -9.84 -16.36
C ASP A 161 4.50 -9.98 -16.07
N ALA A 162 4.10 -9.93 -14.79
CA ALA A 162 2.69 -9.97 -14.42
C ALA A 162 1.94 -8.70 -14.86
N VAL A 163 2.58 -7.54 -14.75
CA VAL A 163 2.04 -6.25 -15.23
C VAL A 163 1.86 -6.29 -16.74
N ASP A 164 2.86 -6.73 -17.48
CA ASP A 164 2.85 -6.80 -18.95
C ASP A 164 1.76 -7.75 -19.45
N LYS A 165 1.60 -8.91 -18.80
CA LYS A 165 0.53 -9.88 -19.10
C LYS A 165 -0.85 -9.29 -18.86
N LEU A 166 -1.06 -8.60 -17.73
CA LEU A 166 -2.32 -7.93 -17.44
C LEU A 166 -2.61 -6.82 -18.45
N CYS A 167 -1.63 -5.98 -18.73
CA CYS A 167 -1.78 -4.88 -19.69
C CYS A 167 -2.10 -5.39 -21.10
N LYS A 168 -1.44 -6.47 -21.55
CA LYS A 168 -1.75 -7.10 -22.82
C LYS A 168 -3.18 -7.63 -22.85
N PHE A 169 -3.58 -8.36 -21.80
CA PHE A 169 -4.93 -8.91 -21.69
C PHE A 169 -6.01 -7.81 -21.72
N ILE A 170 -5.78 -6.68 -21.02
CA ILE A 170 -6.70 -5.54 -21.03
C ILE A 170 -6.88 -4.96 -22.43
N LYS A 171 -5.81 -4.89 -23.23
CA LYS A 171 -5.85 -4.38 -24.61
C LYS A 171 -6.57 -5.33 -25.60
N GLU A 172 -6.73 -6.59 -25.22
CA GLU A 172 -7.38 -7.63 -26.03
C GLU A 172 -8.85 -7.85 -25.62
N LEU A 173 -9.36 -7.13 -24.60
CA LEU A 173 -10.75 -7.22 -24.13
C LEU A 173 -11.74 -6.55 -25.07
#